data_0c09b2edd7ed8eef9505a30b5242d1af
#
_entry.id   0c09b2edd7ed8eef9505a30b5242d1af
#
_cell.length_a   1.000
_cell.length_b   1.000
_cell.length_c   1.000
_cell.angle_alpha   90.00
_cell.angle_beta   90.00
_cell.angle_gamma   90.00
#
_symmetry.space_group_name_H-M   'P 1'
#
loop_
_entity.id
_entity.type
_entity.pdbx_description
1 polymer ?
#
loop_
_entity_poly.entity_id
_entity_poly.type
_entity_poly.pdbx_seq_one_letter_code
_entity_poly.pdbx_strand_id
1 'polypeptide(L)'
;MEAMKSMLVAAAGMRAQAERMRVIAENLANANSTATRPGEDPYRRHVALFKSELDRVNGVETVKVAAVRKDMSEFREQYMPGHPAADARGPAVP
;
A
#
# COMPACT_ATOMS: atom_id res chain seq x y z
N MET A 1 -3.24 -1.07 34.76
CA MET A 1 -3.05 0.38 34.93
C MET A 1 -3.47 1.11 33.66
N GLU A 2 -4.38 2.04 33.81
CA GLU A 2 -5.03 2.68 32.67
C GLU A 2 -4.06 3.49 31.81
N ALA A 3 -3.13 4.20 32.46
CA ALA A 3 -2.17 5.00 31.72
C ALA A 3 -1.26 4.14 30.84
N MET A 4 -0.81 3.00 31.33
CA MET A 4 0.00 2.05 30.57
C MET A 4 -0.79 1.49 29.39
N LYS A 5 -2.05 1.11 29.63
CA LYS A 5 -2.91 0.58 28.58
C LYS A 5 -3.14 1.60 27.47
N SER A 6 -3.40 2.87 27.84
CA SER A 6 -3.56 3.94 26.88
C SER A 6 -2.30 4.14 26.04
N MET A 7 -1.13 4.07 26.67
CA MET A 7 0.14 4.18 25.95
C MET A 7 0.34 3.03 24.96
N LEU A 8 -0.02 1.81 25.34
CA LEU A 8 0.11 0.65 24.47
C LEU A 8 -0.80 0.79 23.24
N VAL A 9 -2.03 1.23 23.44
CA VAL A 9 -2.97 1.45 22.34
C VAL A 9 -2.46 2.56 21.42
N ALA A 10 -2.00 3.67 21.99
CA ALA A 10 -1.46 4.78 21.20
C ALA A 10 -0.22 4.38 20.42
N ALA A 11 0.69 3.63 21.04
CA ALA A 11 1.91 3.17 20.36
C ALA A 11 1.58 2.23 19.21
N ALA A 12 0.62 1.31 19.41
CA ALA A 12 0.18 0.42 18.34
C ALA A 12 -0.45 1.20 17.18
N GLY A 13 -1.28 2.20 17.48
CA GLY A 13 -1.88 3.06 16.48
C GLY A 13 -0.83 3.83 15.69
N MET A 14 0.18 4.35 16.37
CA MET A 14 1.27 5.07 15.69
C MET A 14 2.08 4.14 14.78
N ARG A 15 2.36 2.92 15.22
CA ARG A 15 3.06 1.93 14.38
C ARG A 15 2.24 1.59 13.14
N ALA A 16 0.93 1.39 13.31
CA ALA A 16 0.05 1.10 12.17
C ALA A 16 0.02 2.27 11.18
N GLN A 17 -0.06 3.50 11.68
CA GLN A 17 -0.05 4.68 10.81
C GLN A 17 1.31 4.90 10.14
N ALA A 18 2.41 4.60 10.82
CA ALA A 18 3.74 4.66 10.21
C ALA A 18 3.86 3.69 9.04
N GLU A 19 3.35 2.49 9.20
CA GLU A 19 3.33 1.49 8.13
C GLU A 19 2.45 1.95 6.95
N ARG A 20 1.30 2.52 7.26
CA ARG A 20 0.42 3.08 6.23
C ARG A 20 1.11 4.21 5.47
N MET A 21 1.81 5.08 6.18
CA MET A 21 2.56 6.18 5.54
C MET A 21 3.66 5.65 4.64
N ARG A 22 4.34 4.59 5.04
CA ARG A 22 5.35 3.94 4.20
C ARG A 22 4.73 3.44 2.90
N VAL A 23 3.57 2.79 3.00
CA VAL A 23 2.85 2.29 1.82
C VAL A 23 2.42 3.45 0.91
N ILE A 24 1.90 4.52 1.50
CA ILE A 24 1.51 5.72 0.75
C ILE A 24 2.72 6.34 0.03
N ALA A 25 3.85 6.42 0.72
CA ALA A 25 5.06 6.99 0.13
C ALA A 25 5.55 6.13 -1.06
N GLU A 26 5.51 4.81 -0.94
CA GLU A 26 5.84 3.92 -2.05
C GLU A 26 4.88 4.10 -3.22
N ASN A 27 3.58 4.20 -2.93
CA ASN A 27 2.58 4.43 -3.97
C ASN A 27 2.80 5.76 -4.68
N LEU A 28 3.11 6.81 -3.92
CA LEU A 28 3.38 8.13 -4.48
C LEU A 28 4.63 8.12 -5.35
N ALA A 29 5.69 7.49 -4.87
CA ALA A 29 6.95 7.40 -5.63
C ALA A 29 6.77 6.64 -6.95
N ASN A 30 5.81 5.72 -7.01
CA ASN A 30 5.55 4.90 -8.18
C ASN A 30 4.25 5.27 -8.91
N ALA A 31 3.66 6.43 -8.62
CA ALA A 31 2.35 6.81 -9.17
C ALA A 31 2.34 6.84 -10.69
N ASN A 32 3.46 7.18 -11.31
CA ASN A 32 3.59 7.25 -12.76
C ASN A 32 4.51 6.16 -13.33
N SER A 33 4.82 5.14 -12.53
CA SER A 33 5.64 4.03 -12.99
C SER A 33 4.88 3.19 -14.00
N THR A 34 5.55 2.84 -15.10
CA THR A 34 5.00 1.98 -16.13
C THR A 34 5.88 0.73 -16.26
N ALA A 35 5.32 -0.32 -16.87
CA ALA A 35 6.11 -1.51 -17.17
C ALA A 35 7.25 -1.17 -18.14
N THR A 36 8.33 -1.94 -18.08
CA THR A 36 9.50 -1.73 -18.94
C THR A 36 9.37 -2.44 -20.28
N ARG A 37 8.45 -3.39 -20.40
CA ARG A 37 8.23 -4.17 -21.63
C ARG A 37 6.74 -4.37 -21.86
N PRO A 38 6.30 -4.51 -23.14
CA PRO A 38 4.93 -4.90 -23.42
C PRO A 38 4.59 -6.23 -22.73
N GLY A 39 3.41 -6.32 -22.16
CA GLY A 39 2.95 -7.51 -21.47
C GLY A 39 3.37 -7.62 -20.01
N GLU A 40 4.29 -6.79 -19.53
CA GLU A 40 4.61 -6.73 -18.11
C GLU A 40 3.58 -5.88 -17.38
N ASP A 41 3.26 -6.27 -16.14
CA ASP A 41 2.45 -5.43 -15.29
C ASP A 41 3.28 -4.23 -14.79
N PRO A 42 2.73 -3.02 -14.82
CA PRO A 42 3.35 -1.89 -14.15
C PRO A 42 3.20 -2.01 -12.65
N TYR A 43 3.80 -1.08 -11.91
CA TYR A 43 3.63 -1.03 -10.47
C TYR A 43 2.14 -0.92 -10.13
N ARG A 44 1.69 -1.75 -9.21
CA ARG A 44 0.33 -1.67 -8.67
C ARG A 44 0.36 -1.02 -7.30
N ARG A 45 -0.61 -0.13 -7.06
CA ARG A 45 -0.76 0.50 -5.77
C ARG A 45 -0.93 -0.57 -4.69
N HIS A 46 -0.26 -0.37 -3.57
CA HIS A 46 -0.44 -1.21 -2.40
C HIS A 46 -1.46 -0.58 -1.46
N VAL A 47 -2.23 -1.41 -0.79
CA VAL A 47 -3.25 -0.98 0.16
C VAL A 47 -2.97 -1.68 1.48
N ALA A 48 -2.85 -0.90 2.54
CA ALA A 48 -2.69 -1.44 3.88
C ALA A 48 -4.05 -1.79 4.47
N LEU A 49 -4.16 -3.00 5.00
CA LEU A 49 -5.38 -3.47 5.65
C LEU A 49 -5.12 -3.56 7.14
N PHE A 50 -5.93 -2.86 7.91
CA PHE A 50 -5.84 -2.85 9.37
C PHE A 50 -6.75 -3.89 9.97
N LYS A 51 -6.38 -4.38 11.14
CA LYS A 51 -7.28 -5.17 11.97
C LYS A 51 -6.99 -4.90 13.44
N SER A 52 -7.96 -5.15 14.28
CA SER A 52 -7.72 -5.10 15.71
C SER A 52 -7.10 -6.41 16.18
N GLU A 53 -6.29 -6.30 17.21
CA GLU A 53 -5.63 -7.45 17.82
C GLU A 53 -5.72 -7.32 19.33
N LEU A 54 -6.14 -8.39 19.99
CA LEU A 54 -6.22 -8.41 21.44
C LEU A 54 -4.86 -8.76 22.03
N ASP A 55 -4.32 -7.84 22.81
CA ASP A 55 -3.14 -8.10 23.63
C ASP A 55 -3.61 -8.76 24.91
N ARG A 56 -3.44 -10.08 25.00
CA ARG A 56 -3.94 -10.86 26.12
C ARG A 56 -3.18 -10.63 27.41
N VAL A 57 -1.93 -10.22 27.30
CA VAL A 57 -1.10 -9.94 28.48
C VAL A 57 -1.56 -8.68 29.18
N ASN A 58 -1.87 -7.64 28.41
CA ASN A 58 -2.26 -6.34 28.92
C ASN A 58 -3.77 -6.11 28.92
N GLY A 59 -4.54 -7.00 28.29
CA GLY A 59 -6.00 -6.91 28.27
C GLY A 59 -6.54 -5.74 27.45
N VAL A 60 -5.84 -5.34 26.38
CA VAL A 60 -6.27 -4.24 25.52
C VAL A 60 -6.36 -4.69 24.08
N GLU A 61 -7.26 -4.05 23.32
CA GLU A 61 -7.29 -4.21 21.88
C GLU A 61 -6.44 -3.11 21.24
N THR A 62 -5.60 -3.52 20.31
CA THR A 62 -4.74 -2.62 19.56
C THR A 62 -5.02 -2.78 18.07
N VAL A 63 -4.54 -1.84 17.28
CA VAL A 63 -4.65 -1.92 15.83
C VAL A 63 -3.28 -2.26 15.23
N LYS A 64 -3.28 -3.08 14.19
CA LYS A 64 -2.06 -3.37 13.44
C LYS A 64 -2.38 -3.51 11.95
N VAL A 65 -1.35 -3.42 11.13
CA VAL A 65 -1.48 -3.71 9.70
C VAL A 65 -1.47 -5.23 9.54
N ALA A 66 -2.60 -5.79 9.13
CA ALA A 66 -2.76 -7.22 8.96
C ALA A 66 -2.11 -7.71 7.67
N ALA A 67 -2.17 -6.89 6.62
CA ALA A 67 -1.63 -7.24 5.31
C ALA A 67 -1.45 -5.98 4.48
N VAL A 68 -0.53 -6.05 3.53
CA VAL A 68 -0.38 -5.06 2.48
C VAL A 68 -0.65 -5.79 1.18
N ARG A 69 -1.69 -5.38 0.46
CA ARG A 69 -2.13 -6.07 -0.76
C ARG A 69 -2.04 -5.14 -1.95
N LYS A 70 -1.80 -5.73 -3.11
CA LYS A 70 -1.82 -5.00 -4.37
C LYS A 70 -3.26 -4.70 -4.76
N ASP A 71 -3.48 -3.49 -5.25
CA ASP A 71 -4.77 -3.10 -5.81
C ASP A 71 -4.87 -3.70 -7.22
N MET A 72 -5.80 -4.63 -7.41
CA MET A 72 -5.96 -5.35 -8.67
C MET A 72 -6.97 -4.70 -9.62
N SER A 73 -7.35 -3.44 -9.35
CA SER A 73 -8.20 -2.70 -10.28
C SER A 73 -7.48 -2.43 -11.61
N GLU A 74 -8.24 -2.02 -12.62
CA GLU A 74 -7.67 -1.76 -13.93
C GLU A 74 -6.67 -0.62 -13.90
N PHE A 75 -5.60 -0.77 -14.70
CA PHE A 75 -4.61 0.27 -14.86
C PHE A 75 -5.17 1.43 -15.66
N ARG A 76 -4.68 2.65 -15.34
CA ARG A 76 -4.90 3.81 -16.19
C ARG A 76 -3.95 3.73 -17.38
N GLU A 77 -4.47 3.75 -18.59
CA GLU A 77 -3.68 3.69 -19.80
C GLU A 77 -3.32 5.12 -20.26
N GLN A 78 -2.10 5.27 -20.75
CA GLN A 78 -1.63 6.52 -21.34
C GLN A 78 -1.04 6.22 -22.71
N TYR A 79 -1.35 7.08 -23.68
CA TYR A 79 -0.80 6.96 -25.01
C TYR A 79 0.64 7.47 -25.04
N MET A 80 1.58 6.54 -25.09
CA MET A 80 3.02 6.82 -25.12
C MET A 80 3.69 5.82 -26.08
N PRO A 81 3.53 6.01 -27.40
CA PRO A 81 3.99 5.01 -28.38
C PRO A 81 5.50 4.78 -28.37
N GLY A 82 6.28 5.75 -27.90
CA GLY A 82 7.74 5.55 -27.75
C GLY A 82 8.16 4.91 -26.45
N HIS A 83 7.23 4.57 -25.56
CA HIS A 83 7.56 4.00 -24.27
C HIS A 83 7.90 2.50 -24.42
N PRO A 84 8.90 1.97 -23.69
CA PRO A 84 9.28 0.55 -23.80
C PRO A 84 8.14 -0.42 -23.53
N ALA A 85 7.13 -0.03 -22.75
CA ALA A 85 6.00 -0.89 -22.42
C ALA A 85 4.77 -0.67 -23.32
N ALA A 86 4.87 0.17 -24.34
CA ALA A 86 3.75 0.41 -25.26
C ALA A 86 3.47 -0.88 -26.04
N ASP A 87 2.18 -1.23 -26.19
CA ASP A 87 1.78 -2.38 -26.99
C ASP A 87 1.57 -1.94 -28.47
N ALA A 88 1.13 -2.89 -29.29
CA ALA A 88 0.91 -2.65 -30.71
C ALA A 88 -0.16 -1.58 -31.01
N ARG A 89 -1.01 -1.26 -30.02
CA ARG A 89 -2.03 -0.23 -30.13
C ARG A 89 -1.55 1.13 -29.64
N GLY A 90 -0.35 1.19 -29.05
CA GLY A 90 0.29 2.43 -28.65
C GLY A 90 0.12 2.87 -27.20
N PRO A 91 -0.88 2.44 -26.42
CA PRO A 91 -0.96 2.88 -25.03
C PRO A 91 0.09 2.24 -24.15
N ALA A 92 0.59 2.98 -23.18
CA ALA A 92 1.35 2.45 -22.07
C ALA A 92 0.46 2.46 -20.84
N VAL A 93 0.69 1.50 -19.92
CA VAL A 93 -0.13 1.34 -18.73
C VAL A 93 0.74 1.64 -17.51
N PRO A 94 0.42 2.69 -16.73
CA PRO A 94 1.15 3.01 -15.51
C PRO A 94 0.78 2.10 -14.34
#